data_774c5cb1425ab43ba3fdc25abacf6f10
#
_entry.id   774c5cb1425ab43ba3fdc25abacf6f10
#
_cell.length_a   1.000
_cell.length_b   1.000
_cell.length_c   1.000
_cell.angle_alpha   90.00
_cell.angle_beta   90.00
_cell.angle_gamma   90.00
#
_symmetry.space_group_name_H-M   'P 1'
#
loop_
_entity.id
_entity.type
_entity.pdbx_description
1 polymer ?
#
loop_
_entity_poly.entity_id
_entity_poly.type
_entity_poly.pdbx_seq_one_letter_code
_entity_poly.pdbx_strand_id
1 'polypeptide(L)'
;MEGRLQGDPGPPRRTPIRLRVVAAVVVVASLVGSAAIGAVEILPRVEDGIARDSKLSRADRRHAAGDRLGLDRRPFDAFRADLRPRERYAVDVPAGARGPFISRGEVVRAYSAYFFLPAIQVPTAERVFRYTFR
;
A
#
# COMPACT_ATOMS: atom_id res chain seq x y z
N MET A 1 60.45 -6.44 -9.93
CA MET A 1 60.42 -5.38 -8.90
C MET A 1 59.27 -4.44 -9.25
N GLU A 2 58.09 -4.73 -8.73
CA GLU A 2 56.89 -3.90 -8.95
C GLU A 2 56.67 -3.03 -7.74
N GLY A 3 56.91 -1.75 -7.88
CA GLY A 3 56.64 -0.72 -6.87
C GLY A 3 55.16 -0.39 -6.83
N ARG A 4 54.46 -0.89 -5.82
CA ARG A 4 53.10 -0.52 -5.49
C ARG A 4 53.04 0.92 -4.94
N LEU A 5 52.61 1.86 -5.78
CA LEU A 5 52.26 3.21 -5.33
C LEU A 5 50.96 3.13 -4.53
N GLN A 6 51.10 3.07 -3.23
CA GLN A 6 50.04 3.14 -2.27
C GLN A 6 49.67 4.62 -2.14
N GLY A 7 48.60 5.06 -2.85
CA GLY A 7 48.08 6.40 -2.77
C GLY A 7 47.52 6.63 -1.37
N ASP A 8 48.14 7.57 -0.65
CA ASP A 8 47.69 8.06 0.66
C ASP A 8 46.29 8.62 0.56
N PRO A 9 45.26 8.11 1.28
CA PRO A 9 43.92 8.69 1.30
C PRO A 9 43.99 10.04 2.02
N GLY A 10 43.98 11.12 1.25
CA GLY A 10 43.99 12.47 1.79
C GLY A 10 42.92 12.69 2.87
N PRO A 11 43.13 13.62 3.80
CA PRO A 11 42.24 13.83 4.95
C PRO A 11 40.80 14.15 4.52
N PRO A 12 39.79 13.60 5.23
CA PRO A 12 38.38 13.81 4.90
C PRO A 12 38.05 15.30 4.89
N ARG A 13 37.59 15.81 3.75
CA ARG A 13 37.16 17.21 3.60
C ARG A 13 36.02 17.49 4.58
N ARG A 14 36.32 18.20 5.66
CA ARG A 14 35.30 18.63 6.64
C ARG A 14 34.39 19.65 5.99
N THR A 15 33.14 19.28 5.74
CA THR A 15 32.11 20.17 5.25
C THR A 15 31.94 21.34 6.24
N PRO A 16 32.01 22.61 5.80
CA PRO A 16 31.91 23.75 6.69
C PRO A 16 30.58 23.71 7.46
N ILE A 17 30.63 24.02 8.76
CA ILE A 17 29.48 23.96 9.69
C ILE A 17 28.26 24.73 9.14
N ARG A 18 28.50 25.87 8.47
CA ARG A 18 27.46 26.71 7.83
C ARG A 18 26.67 25.92 6.77
N LEU A 19 27.32 25.10 5.96
CA LEU A 19 26.64 24.28 4.93
C LEU A 19 25.76 23.20 5.55
N ARG A 20 26.16 22.63 6.67
CA ARG A 20 25.36 21.64 7.40
C ARG A 20 24.11 22.28 8.02
N VAL A 21 24.23 23.47 8.58
CA VAL A 21 23.10 24.20 9.16
C VAL A 21 22.10 24.57 8.06
N VAL A 22 22.56 25.11 6.94
CA VAL A 22 21.69 25.47 5.80
C VAL A 22 20.99 24.22 5.26
N ALA A 23 21.69 23.11 5.08
CA ALA A 23 21.10 21.86 4.64
C ALA A 23 20.03 21.35 5.62
N ALA A 24 20.29 21.41 6.92
CA ALA A 24 19.32 21.00 7.94
C ALA A 24 18.06 21.89 7.92
N VAL A 25 18.20 23.19 7.79
CA VAL A 25 17.08 24.13 7.69
C VAL A 25 16.22 23.86 6.45
N VAL A 26 16.85 23.60 5.29
CA VAL A 26 16.14 23.28 4.05
C VAL A 26 15.36 21.96 4.20
N VAL A 27 15.96 20.93 4.79
CA VAL A 27 15.29 19.65 5.01
C VAL A 27 14.08 19.81 5.95
N VAL A 28 14.23 20.52 7.06
CA VAL A 28 13.14 20.76 8.01
C VAL A 28 12.02 21.58 7.36
N ALA A 29 12.35 22.63 6.63
CA ALA A 29 11.37 23.46 5.92
C ALA A 29 10.60 22.64 4.86
N SER A 30 11.28 21.74 4.14
CA SER A 30 10.65 20.85 3.14
C SER A 30 9.72 19.84 3.81
N LEU A 31 10.10 19.26 4.94
CA LEU A 31 9.26 18.33 5.69
C LEU A 31 8.01 19.00 6.24
N VAL A 32 8.15 20.18 6.84
CA VAL A 32 7.02 20.97 7.36
C VAL A 32 6.09 21.38 6.23
N GLY A 33 6.63 21.87 5.11
CA GLY A 33 5.85 22.24 3.93
C GLY A 33 5.07 21.06 3.36
N SER A 34 5.72 19.90 3.21
CA SER A 34 5.06 18.69 2.72
C SER A 34 3.96 18.19 3.67
N ALA A 35 4.20 18.25 4.99
CA ALA A 35 3.20 17.86 5.98
C ALA A 35 1.99 18.82 5.97
N ALA A 36 2.21 20.12 5.82
CA ALA A 36 1.15 21.13 5.75
C ALA A 36 0.28 20.95 4.50
N ILE A 37 0.90 20.73 3.31
CA ILE A 37 0.16 20.44 2.07
C ILE A 37 -0.64 19.16 2.20
N GLY A 38 -0.03 18.10 2.72
CA GLY A 38 -0.70 16.83 2.95
C GLY A 38 -1.89 16.97 3.89
N ALA A 39 -1.76 17.73 4.98
CA ALA A 39 -2.86 17.96 5.92
C ALA A 39 -4.02 18.73 5.27
N VAL A 40 -3.74 19.79 4.53
CA VAL A 40 -4.79 20.61 3.89
C VAL A 40 -5.53 19.84 2.80
N GLU A 41 -4.85 19.00 2.03
CA GLU A 41 -5.49 18.26 0.94
C GLU A 41 -6.11 16.93 1.35
N ILE A 42 -5.51 16.24 2.31
CA ILE A 42 -5.90 14.86 2.67
C ILE A 42 -6.95 14.87 3.78
N LEU A 43 -6.84 15.72 4.81
CA LEU A 43 -7.76 15.75 5.94
C LEU A 43 -9.23 15.91 5.54
N PRO A 44 -9.63 16.87 4.69
CA PRO A 44 -11.03 17.01 4.28
C PRO A 44 -11.55 15.77 3.55
N ARG A 45 -10.72 15.14 2.71
CA ARG A 45 -11.09 13.91 2.00
C ARG A 45 -11.26 12.72 2.93
N VAL A 46 -10.45 12.64 3.98
CA VAL A 46 -10.54 11.61 5.02
C VAL A 46 -11.78 11.83 5.87
N GLU A 47 -12.07 13.06 6.29
CA GLU A 47 -13.28 13.41 7.06
C GLU A 47 -14.54 13.11 6.27
N ASP A 48 -14.61 13.51 5.01
CA ASP A 48 -15.73 13.18 4.12
C ASP A 48 -15.88 11.65 3.91
N GLY A 49 -14.78 10.95 3.82
CA GLY A 49 -14.75 9.49 3.76
C GLY A 49 -15.31 8.85 5.02
N ILE A 50 -14.84 9.27 6.19
CA ILE A 50 -15.29 8.78 7.49
C ILE A 50 -16.77 9.10 7.71
N ALA A 51 -17.20 10.33 7.44
CA ALA A 51 -18.59 10.75 7.57
C ALA A 51 -19.53 9.95 6.67
N ARG A 52 -19.11 9.64 5.46
CA ARG A 52 -19.84 8.79 4.51
C ARG A 52 -19.88 7.34 4.96
N ASP A 53 -18.75 6.79 5.35
CA ASP A 53 -18.63 5.38 5.75
C ASP A 53 -19.26 5.12 7.13
N SER A 54 -19.40 6.14 8.00
CA SER A 54 -20.12 6.02 9.28
C SER A 54 -21.62 5.74 9.14
N LYS A 55 -22.21 6.17 8.02
CA LYS A 55 -23.64 5.94 7.70
C LYS A 55 -23.89 4.55 7.08
N LEU A 56 -22.83 3.84 6.69
CA LEU A 56 -22.95 2.51 6.10
C LEU A 56 -23.12 1.44 7.17
N SER A 57 -23.90 0.39 6.86
CA SER A 57 -23.91 -0.83 7.67
C SER A 57 -22.51 -1.46 7.74
N ARG A 58 -22.29 -2.32 8.73
CA ARG A 58 -21.01 -3.04 8.85
C ARG A 58 -20.67 -3.87 7.61
N ALA A 59 -21.69 -4.42 6.95
CA ALA A 59 -21.54 -5.17 5.71
C ALA A 59 -21.16 -4.23 4.55
N ASP A 60 -21.88 -3.11 4.39
CA ASP A 60 -21.61 -2.16 3.32
C ASP A 60 -20.24 -1.49 3.45
N ARG A 61 -19.81 -1.17 4.68
CA ARG A 61 -18.45 -0.67 4.91
C ARG A 61 -17.36 -1.61 4.41
N ARG A 62 -17.58 -2.92 4.57
CA ARG A 62 -16.63 -3.93 4.06
C ARG A 62 -16.57 -3.94 2.54
N HIS A 63 -17.70 -3.74 1.88
CA HIS A 63 -17.78 -3.69 0.43
C HIS A 63 -17.39 -2.34 -0.19
N ALA A 64 -17.47 -1.26 0.57
CA ALA A 64 -17.28 0.10 0.06
C ALA A 64 -15.95 0.29 -0.71
N ALA A 65 -14.87 -0.34 -0.25
CA ALA A 65 -13.60 -0.28 -0.96
C ALA A 65 -13.63 -1.07 -2.28
N GLY A 66 -14.22 -2.26 -2.28
CA GLY A 66 -14.37 -3.08 -3.49
C GLY A 66 -15.25 -2.40 -4.55
N ASP A 67 -16.33 -1.76 -4.12
CA ASP A 67 -17.23 -1.03 -5.02
C ASP A 67 -16.54 0.15 -5.71
N ARG A 68 -15.75 0.92 -4.95
CA ARG A 68 -14.92 2.01 -5.49
C ARG A 68 -13.89 1.51 -6.52
N LEU A 69 -13.45 0.26 -6.37
CA LEU A 69 -12.53 -0.41 -7.29
C LEU A 69 -13.24 -1.11 -8.45
N GLY A 70 -14.58 -1.06 -8.50
CA GLY A 70 -15.39 -1.71 -9.54
C GLY A 70 -15.31 -3.24 -9.47
N LEU A 71 -15.15 -3.81 -8.28
CA LEU A 71 -15.08 -5.27 -8.09
C LEU A 71 -16.48 -5.86 -7.86
N ASP A 72 -16.76 -7.01 -8.49
CA ASP A 72 -18.00 -7.77 -8.24
C ASP A 72 -17.97 -8.35 -6.82
N ARG A 73 -18.98 -8.04 -6.01
CA ARG A 73 -19.09 -8.51 -4.62
C ARG A 73 -19.33 -10.00 -4.49
N ARG A 74 -20.05 -10.61 -5.43
CA ARG A 74 -20.54 -11.99 -5.34
C ARG A 74 -19.46 -13.03 -5.08
N PRO A 75 -18.33 -13.03 -5.81
CA PRO A 75 -17.26 -14.00 -5.55
C PRO A 75 -16.68 -13.87 -4.14
N PHE A 76 -16.56 -12.62 -3.65
CA PHE A 76 -16.02 -12.36 -2.31
C PHE A 76 -16.96 -12.88 -1.22
N ASP A 77 -18.26 -12.61 -1.33
CA ASP A 77 -19.25 -13.07 -0.36
C ASP A 77 -19.38 -14.58 -0.34
N ALA A 78 -19.42 -15.21 -1.51
CA ALA A 78 -19.48 -16.66 -1.64
C ALA A 78 -18.28 -17.35 -0.98
N PHE A 79 -17.06 -16.89 -1.29
CA PHE A 79 -15.85 -17.48 -0.72
C PHE A 79 -15.74 -17.23 0.80
N ARG A 80 -16.16 -16.04 1.26
CA ARG A 80 -16.15 -15.70 2.68
C ARG A 80 -17.10 -16.56 3.51
N ALA A 81 -18.26 -16.92 2.96
CA ALA A 81 -19.25 -17.75 3.66
C ALA A 81 -18.68 -19.10 4.11
N ASP A 82 -17.75 -19.66 3.32
CA ASP A 82 -17.11 -20.95 3.56
C ASP A 82 -15.76 -20.85 4.29
N LEU A 83 -15.25 -19.63 4.51
CA LEU A 83 -13.91 -19.40 5.04
C LEU A 83 -13.91 -19.33 6.57
N ARG A 84 -13.11 -20.16 7.22
CA ARG A 84 -12.97 -20.14 8.68
C ARG A 84 -12.01 -19.04 9.15
N PRO A 85 -12.19 -18.52 10.39
CA PRO A 85 -11.23 -17.62 10.98
C PRO A 85 -9.82 -18.22 11.03
N ARG A 86 -8.81 -17.46 10.61
CA ARG A 86 -7.39 -17.88 10.55
C ARG A 86 -7.09 -19.02 9.57
N GLU A 87 -8.05 -19.44 8.77
CA GLU A 87 -7.81 -20.38 7.67
C GLU A 87 -6.85 -19.76 6.64
N ARG A 88 -6.00 -20.60 6.06
CA ARG A 88 -5.09 -20.17 4.99
C ARG A 88 -5.77 -20.31 3.64
N TYR A 89 -5.61 -19.29 2.80
CA TYR A 89 -6.12 -19.33 1.43
C TYR A 89 -5.12 -18.71 0.45
N ALA A 90 -5.16 -19.15 -0.78
CA ALA A 90 -4.42 -18.56 -1.90
C ALA A 90 -5.38 -17.76 -2.80
N VAL A 91 -4.85 -16.84 -3.59
CA VAL A 91 -5.61 -16.04 -4.54
C VAL A 91 -5.13 -16.33 -5.96
N ASP A 92 -6.05 -16.86 -6.76
CA ASP A 92 -5.86 -17.10 -8.18
C ASP A 92 -6.65 -16.04 -8.97
N VAL A 93 -5.94 -15.12 -9.58
CA VAL A 93 -6.50 -14.03 -10.36
C VAL A 93 -5.57 -13.69 -11.52
N PRO A 94 -6.09 -13.57 -12.76
CA PRO A 94 -5.27 -13.13 -13.88
C PRO A 94 -4.72 -11.72 -13.62
N ALA A 95 -3.55 -11.43 -14.16
CA ALA A 95 -2.92 -10.11 -13.99
C ALA A 95 -3.86 -8.98 -14.41
N GLY A 96 -4.67 -9.20 -15.45
CA GLY A 96 -5.58 -8.20 -15.97
C GLY A 96 -4.84 -7.03 -16.65
N ALA A 97 -5.57 -5.98 -16.96
CA ALA A 97 -4.98 -4.77 -17.53
C ALA A 97 -4.05 -4.10 -16.52
N ARG A 98 -2.87 -3.70 -16.96
CA ARG A 98 -1.94 -2.89 -16.16
C ARG A 98 -2.46 -1.45 -16.09
N GLY A 99 -2.65 -0.96 -14.86
CA GLY A 99 -2.76 0.47 -14.59
C GLY A 99 -1.38 1.15 -14.61
N PRO A 100 -1.32 2.45 -14.35
CA PRO A 100 -0.06 3.20 -14.36
C PRO A 100 0.95 2.70 -13.32
N PHE A 101 0.49 2.09 -12.23
CA PHE A 101 1.34 1.66 -11.12
C PHE A 101 1.21 0.17 -10.77
N ILE A 102 -0.02 -0.38 -10.81
CA ILE A 102 -0.32 -1.76 -10.41
C ILE A 102 -1.29 -2.40 -11.40
N SER A 103 -1.27 -3.73 -11.51
CA SER A 103 -2.24 -4.48 -12.31
C SER A 103 -3.58 -4.64 -11.56
N ARG A 104 -4.68 -4.83 -12.32
CA ARG A 104 -5.98 -5.13 -11.69
C ARG A 104 -5.95 -6.38 -10.83
N GLY A 105 -5.14 -7.37 -11.19
CA GLY A 105 -4.96 -8.59 -10.41
C GLY A 105 -4.31 -8.33 -9.06
N GLU A 106 -3.32 -7.42 -8.99
CA GLU A 106 -2.71 -7.00 -7.71
C GLU A 106 -3.70 -6.26 -6.82
N VAL A 107 -4.56 -5.42 -7.40
CA VAL A 107 -5.65 -4.76 -6.67
C VAL A 107 -6.59 -5.79 -6.03
N VAL A 108 -7.00 -6.83 -6.78
CA VAL A 108 -7.86 -7.91 -6.25
C VAL A 108 -7.16 -8.68 -5.14
N ARG A 109 -5.87 -9.00 -5.29
CA ARG A 109 -5.09 -9.68 -4.23
C ARG A 109 -5.02 -8.85 -2.95
N ALA A 110 -4.70 -7.57 -3.06
CA ALA A 110 -4.65 -6.67 -1.91
C ALA A 110 -6.02 -6.51 -1.24
N TYR A 111 -7.07 -6.34 -2.04
CA TYR A 111 -8.43 -6.22 -1.52
C TYR A 111 -8.90 -7.52 -0.85
N SER A 112 -8.60 -8.70 -1.42
CA SER A 112 -8.97 -9.99 -0.82
C SER A 112 -8.30 -10.20 0.54
N ALA A 113 -7.04 -9.78 0.71
CA ALA A 113 -6.34 -9.84 1.99
C ALA A 113 -7.05 -9.03 3.09
N TYR A 114 -7.58 -7.86 2.74
CA TYR A 114 -8.39 -7.05 3.64
C TYR A 114 -9.79 -7.65 3.88
N PHE A 115 -10.48 -8.04 2.81
CA PHE A 115 -11.88 -8.48 2.87
C PHE A 115 -12.08 -9.78 3.66
N PHE A 116 -11.13 -10.72 3.56
CA PHE A 116 -11.21 -12.02 4.21
C PHE A 116 -10.63 -12.07 5.62
N LEU A 117 -10.21 -10.96 6.18
CA LEU A 117 -9.78 -10.93 7.58
C LEU A 117 -10.84 -11.58 8.50
N PRO A 118 -10.44 -12.40 9.47
CA PRO A 118 -9.07 -12.69 9.95
C PRO A 118 -8.40 -13.93 9.29
N ALA A 119 -8.83 -14.38 8.13
CA ALA A 119 -8.14 -15.43 7.38
C ALA A 119 -6.80 -14.94 6.83
N ILE A 120 -5.89 -15.86 6.51
CA ILE A 120 -4.50 -15.56 6.18
C ILE A 120 -4.24 -15.88 4.71
N GLN A 121 -3.95 -14.85 3.92
CA GLN A 121 -3.53 -15.04 2.54
C GLN A 121 -2.08 -15.55 2.47
N VAL A 122 -1.87 -16.60 1.69
CA VAL A 122 -0.56 -17.23 1.46
C VAL A 122 -0.36 -17.47 -0.05
N PRO A 123 0.88 -17.66 -0.52
CA PRO A 123 1.13 -17.92 -1.94
C PRO A 123 0.47 -19.20 -2.45
N THR A 124 0.38 -20.24 -1.61
CA THR A 124 -0.18 -21.55 -1.96
C THR A 124 -0.99 -22.10 -0.79
N ALA A 125 -2.21 -22.54 -1.05
CA ALA A 125 -3.10 -23.18 -0.07
C ALA A 125 -4.07 -24.13 -0.78
N GLU A 126 -4.68 -25.05 -0.02
CA GLU A 126 -5.75 -25.92 -0.52
C GLU A 126 -7.00 -25.11 -0.90
N ARG A 127 -7.33 -24.11 -0.10
CA ARG A 127 -8.41 -23.17 -0.39
C ARG A 127 -7.91 -22.08 -1.35
N VAL A 128 -8.55 -21.95 -2.49
CA VAL A 128 -8.17 -20.97 -3.52
C VAL A 128 -9.34 -20.06 -3.85
N PHE A 129 -9.19 -18.78 -3.57
CA PHE A 129 -10.11 -17.75 -4.05
C PHE A 129 -9.83 -17.45 -5.52
N ARG A 130 -10.79 -17.70 -6.39
CA ARG A 130 -10.68 -17.41 -7.82
C ARG A 130 -11.54 -16.20 -8.18
N TYR A 131 -10.93 -15.26 -8.86
CA TYR A 131 -11.62 -14.07 -9.35
C TYR A 131 -11.35 -13.88 -10.84
N THR A 132 -12.40 -13.64 -11.61
CA THR A 132 -12.31 -13.35 -13.04
C THR A 132 -12.92 -11.98 -13.32
N PHE A 133 -12.23 -11.16 -14.11
CA PHE A 133 -12.77 -9.88 -14.56
C PHE A 133 -13.84 -10.12 -15.64
N ARG A 134 -14.95 -9.44 -15.52
CA ARG A 134 -16.00 -9.35 -16.54
C ARG A 134 -15.82 -8.11 -17.40
#